data_bfca11f8fa16af782825f71771bd1ab4
#
_entry.id   bfca11f8fa16af782825f71771bd1ab4
#
_cell.length_a   1.000
_cell.length_b   1.000
_cell.length_c   1.000
_cell.angle_alpha   90.00
_cell.angle_beta   90.00
_cell.angle_gamma   90.00
#
_symmetry.space_group_name_H-M   'P 1'
#
loop_
_entity.id
_entity.type
_entity.pdbx_description
1 polymer ?
#
loop_
_entity_poly.entity_id
_entity_poly.type
_entity_poly.pdbx_seq_one_letter_code
_entity_poly.pdbx_strand_id
1 'polypeptide(L)'
;MVGVSNNLAITAAKNIVLDPGKRFNPLFIHGEPGVGKTHLLKTMEESSSSSYYIDSESFLESYISGIKNKDIDLFKNKIRSVDVLLIDDIQFFLGKKGVSEELFHTINYFLNNDKAVVLVSDQKPQSLLGFPERLISRILNGLVTDIGKPDQEMFKAVLEQKNYEHGGVLLTKKELSDLLLVEVDSFRDINGIVNNLVINKQTGVGNSGYIVDLVSETKKNSTAYLTPDFILDYASSVYQVDKKLVVSKNRSAAVSGARHLCVALLRKHTDLSLSQIGLFLGGRSHSTVLSCLKKTGSSSLFLKEVNTFDNKLKTISFT
;
A
#
# COMPACT_ATOMS: atom_id res chain seq x y z
N MET A 1 -16.33 -10.12 2.06
CA MET A 1 -15.76 -11.48 1.79
C MET A 1 -14.58 -11.74 2.70
N VAL A 2 -14.40 -12.99 3.12
CA VAL A 2 -13.30 -13.41 4.01
C VAL A 2 -12.39 -14.33 3.20
N GLY A 3 -11.11 -14.01 3.13
CA GLY A 3 -10.07 -14.82 2.50
C GLY A 3 -8.86 -14.93 3.42
N VAL A 4 -7.84 -15.68 3.00
CA VAL A 4 -6.62 -15.86 3.80
C VAL A 4 -5.93 -14.53 4.07
N SER A 5 -5.96 -13.62 3.10
CA SER A 5 -5.28 -12.30 3.14
C SER A 5 -5.90 -11.29 4.11
N ASN A 6 -7.12 -11.51 4.63
CA ASN A 6 -7.81 -10.56 5.50
C ASN A 6 -8.50 -11.19 6.73
N ASN A 7 -8.39 -12.50 6.90
CA ASN A 7 -9.12 -13.23 7.94
C ASN A 7 -8.84 -12.72 9.35
N LEU A 8 -7.57 -12.45 9.67
CA LEU A 8 -7.20 -11.97 11.00
C LEU A 8 -7.79 -10.57 11.27
N ALA A 9 -7.69 -9.67 10.29
CA ALA A 9 -8.23 -8.32 10.40
C ALA A 9 -9.76 -8.33 10.58
N ILE A 10 -10.47 -9.15 9.79
CA ILE A 10 -11.93 -9.29 9.89
C ILE A 10 -12.34 -9.92 11.24
N THR A 11 -11.61 -10.93 11.70
CA THR A 11 -11.89 -11.56 12.99
C THR A 11 -11.69 -10.59 14.15
N ALA A 12 -10.60 -9.81 14.13
CA ALA A 12 -10.36 -8.78 15.13
C ALA A 12 -11.43 -7.68 15.10
N ALA A 13 -11.79 -7.22 13.89
CA ALA A 13 -12.83 -6.22 13.68
C ALA A 13 -14.19 -6.67 14.24
N LYS A 14 -14.60 -7.93 13.98
CA LYS A 14 -15.84 -8.51 14.53
C LYS A 14 -15.82 -8.55 16.06
N ASN A 15 -14.71 -8.95 16.66
CA ASN A 15 -14.59 -8.98 18.12
C ASN A 15 -14.72 -7.58 18.74
N ILE A 16 -14.13 -6.55 18.10
CA ILE A 16 -14.25 -5.17 18.57
C ILE A 16 -15.68 -4.65 18.50
N VAL A 17 -16.39 -4.95 17.42
CA VAL A 17 -17.81 -4.55 17.27
C VAL A 17 -18.71 -5.23 18.29
N LEU A 18 -18.42 -6.50 18.61
CA LEU A 18 -19.23 -7.27 19.57
C LEU A 18 -18.95 -6.89 21.04
N ASP A 19 -17.69 -6.57 21.37
CA ASP A 19 -17.26 -6.30 22.75
C ASP A 19 -16.15 -5.24 22.76
N PRO A 20 -16.52 -3.96 22.59
CA PRO A 20 -15.56 -2.85 22.55
C PRO A 20 -14.67 -2.80 23.80
N GLY A 21 -13.40 -2.48 23.61
CA GLY A 21 -12.46 -2.22 24.70
C GLY A 21 -11.80 -3.44 25.34
N LYS A 22 -12.38 -4.63 25.27
CA LYS A 22 -11.87 -5.81 26.01
C LYS A 22 -10.73 -6.54 25.34
N ARG A 23 -10.68 -6.59 24.00
CA ARG A 23 -9.66 -7.33 23.26
C ARG A 23 -9.19 -6.54 22.05
N PHE A 24 -7.93 -6.79 21.64
CA PHE A 24 -7.34 -6.22 20.42
C PHE A 24 -7.38 -4.70 20.34
N ASN A 25 -7.12 -4.02 21.46
CA ASN A 25 -7.27 -2.57 21.57
C ASN A 25 -5.94 -1.90 21.96
N PRO A 26 -5.40 -0.96 21.17
CA PRO A 26 -5.91 -0.54 19.88
C PRO A 26 -5.74 -1.62 18.79
N LEU A 27 -6.62 -1.63 17.80
CA LEU A 27 -6.43 -2.42 16.59
C LEU A 27 -5.77 -1.54 15.52
N PHE A 28 -4.65 -1.98 15.01
CA PHE A 28 -3.97 -1.32 13.91
C PHE A 28 -3.97 -2.23 12.68
N ILE A 29 -4.57 -1.74 11.59
CA ILE A 29 -4.66 -2.48 10.33
C ILE A 29 -3.82 -1.76 9.29
N HIS A 30 -2.90 -2.49 8.65
CA HIS A 30 -2.12 -1.93 7.56
C HIS A 30 -2.26 -2.76 6.27
N GLY A 31 -1.84 -2.19 5.15
CA GLY A 31 -1.85 -2.88 3.86
C GLY A 31 -1.76 -1.89 2.71
N GLU A 32 -1.47 -2.39 1.52
CA GLU A 32 -1.34 -1.57 0.32
C GLU A 32 -2.64 -0.79 0.00
N PRO A 33 -2.55 0.31 -0.77
CA PRO A 33 -3.75 1.03 -1.22
C PRO A 33 -4.69 0.11 -2.02
N GLY A 34 -5.99 0.21 -1.74
CA GLY A 34 -7.00 -0.53 -2.51
C GLY A 34 -7.29 -1.97 -2.05
N VAL A 35 -6.64 -2.48 -0.99
CA VAL A 35 -6.89 -3.85 -0.47
C VAL A 35 -8.16 -3.99 0.39
N GLY A 36 -8.91 -2.91 0.61
CA GLY A 36 -10.19 -2.96 1.31
C GLY A 36 -10.20 -2.47 2.75
N LYS A 37 -9.14 -1.79 3.23
CA LYS A 37 -9.04 -1.24 4.61
C LYS A 37 -10.21 -0.32 4.96
N THR A 38 -10.45 0.70 4.16
CA THR A 38 -11.58 1.65 4.31
C THR A 38 -12.92 0.95 4.27
N HIS A 39 -13.07 -0.07 3.40
CA HIS A 39 -14.30 -0.86 3.32
C HIS A 39 -14.57 -1.62 4.62
N LEU A 40 -13.53 -2.20 5.22
CA LEU A 40 -13.65 -2.87 6.52
C LEU A 40 -14.10 -1.90 7.61
N LEU A 41 -13.49 -0.68 7.69
CA LEU A 41 -13.91 0.33 8.67
C LEU A 41 -15.37 0.75 8.48
N LYS A 42 -15.82 0.98 7.26
CA LYS A 42 -17.22 1.33 6.98
C LYS A 42 -18.18 0.20 7.34
N THR A 43 -17.79 -1.05 7.05
CA THR A 43 -18.58 -2.23 7.48
C THR A 43 -18.66 -2.34 9.01
N MET A 44 -17.58 -2.00 9.73
CA MET A 44 -17.61 -1.94 11.20
C MET A 44 -18.55 -0.85 11.69
N GLU A 45 -18.53 0.33 11.08
CA GLU A 45 -19.41 1.45 11.41
C GLU A 45 -20.89 1.05 11.23
N GLU A 46 -21.23 0.46 10.10
CA GLU A 46 -22.58 -0.01 9.80
C GLU A 46 -23.06 -1.14 10.74
N SER A 47 -22.13 -1.93 11.26
CA SER A 47 -22.41 -3.08 12.13
C SER A 47 -22.46 -2.72 13.62
N SER A 48 -22.12 -1.50 14.01
CA SER A 48 -22.07 -1.05 15.40
C SER A 48 -23.02 0.12 15.62
N SER A 49 -23.81 0.07 16.68
CA SER A 49 -24.72 1.16 17.05
C SER A 49 -24.02 2.37 17.70
N SER A 50 -22.79 2.19 18.18
CA SER A 50 -22.00 3.22 18.87
C SER A 50 -20.59 3.29 18.31
N SER A 51 -20.49 3.56 17.01
CA SER A 51 -19.21 3.75 16.32
C SER A 51 -19.19 5.08 15.56
N TYR A 52 -17.99 5.58 15.31
CA TYR A 52 -17.77 6.77 14.51
C TYR A 52 -16.55 6.59 13.60
N TYR A 53 -16.78 6.66 12.31
CA TYR A 53 -15.74 6.67 11.29
C TYR A 53 -15.30 8.10 10.99
N ILE A 54 -14.00 8.32 10.91
CA ILE A 54 -13.41 9.57 10.48
C ILE A 54 -12.13 9.29 9.69
N ASP A 55 -11.99 9.91 8.52
CA ASP A 55 -10.72 9.91 7.79
C ASP A 55 -9.76 10.95 8.37
N SER A 56 -8.48 10.82 8.05
CA SER A 56 -7.43 11.69 8.58
C SER A 56 -7.58 13.15 8.18
N GLU A 57 -8.14 13.45 7.01
CA GLU A 57 -8.35 14.81 6.53
C GLU A 57 -9.45 15.49 7.34
N SER A 58 -10.60 14.84 7.48
CA SER A 58 -11.72 15.30 8.31
C SER A 58 -11.35 15.45 9.78
N PHE A 59 -10.52 14.53 10.31
CA PHE A 59 -9.98 14.63 11.67
C PHE A 59 -9.13 15.89 11.82
N LEU A 60 -8.20 16.12 10.88
CA LEU A 60 -7.31 17.28 10.87
C LEU A 60 -8.07 18.59 10.76
N GLU A 61 -9.02 18.67 9.83
CA GLU A 61 -9.86 19.86 9.64
C GLU A 61 -10.68 20.19 10.90
N SER A 62 -11.32 19.18 11.49
CA SER A 62 -12.11 19.35 12.71
C SER A 62 -11.24 19.79 13.91
N TYR A 63 -10.03 19.21 14.04
CA TYR A 63 -9.08 19.58 15.07
C TYR A 63 -8.58 21.01 14.91
N ILE A 64 -8.18 21.41 13.69
CA ILE A 64 -7.70 22.78 13.41
C ILE A 64 -8.83 23.81 13.62
N SER A 65 -10.03 23.49 13.16
CA SER A 65 -11.20 24.35 13.34
C SER A 65 -11.51 24.55 14.81
N GLY A 66 -11.51 23.46 15.60
CA GLY A 66 -11.73 23.54 17.04
C GLY A 66 -10.72 24.44 17.77
N ILE A 67 -9.43 24.41 17.36
CA ILE A 67 -8.41 25.30 17.92
C ILE A 67 -8.68 26.76 17.53
N LYS A 68 -8.96 27.02 16.23
CA LYS A 68 -9.19 28.37 15.72
C LYS A 68 -10.39 29.04 16.38
N ASN A 69 -11.45 28.28 16.55
CA ASN A 69 -12.72 28.78 17.13
C ASN A 69 -12.73 28.73 18.67
N LYS A 70 -11.67 28.22 19.31
CA LYS A 70 -11.58 28.02 20.76
C LYS A 70 -12.65 27.09 21.33
N ASP A 71 -13.08 26.11 20.55
CA ASP A 71 -14.12 25.13 20.88
C ASP A 71 -13.66 23.68 20.65
N ILE A 72 -12.38 23.42 20.85
CA ILE A 72 -11.76 22.09 20.68
C ILE A 72 -12.49 20.98 21.46
N ASP A 73 -13.18 21.35 22.54
CA ASP A 73 -13.93 20.40 23.35
C ASP A 73 -15.14 19.82 22.60
N LEU A 74 -15.73 20.54 21.66
CA LEU A 74 -16.80 20.01 20.80
C LEU A 74 -16.27 18.85 19.94
N PHE A 75 -15.10 19.04 19.33
CA PHE A 75 -14.45 17.96 18.57
C PHE A 75 -14.15 16.76 19.47
N LYS A 76 -13.51 16.99 20.63
CA LYS A 76 -13.19 15.92 21.59
C LYS A 76 -14.42 15.19 22.08
N ASN A 77 -15.47 15.91 22.43
CA ASN A 77 -16.71 15.32 22.91
C ASN A 77 -17.36 14.47 21.81
N LYS A 78 -17.34 14.94 20.55
CA LYS A 78 -17.88 14.19 19.42
C LYS A 78 -17.15 12.84 19.23
N ILE A 79 -15.82 12.83 19.16
CA ILE A 79 -15.06 11.59 18.95
C ILE A 79 -15.10 10.67 20.17
N ARG A 80 -15.27 11.20 21.39
CA ARG A 80 -15.29 10.45 22.66
C ARG A 80 -16.66 9.92 23.04
N SER A 81 -17.72 10.38 22.37
CA SER A 81 -19.11 9.96 22.66
C SER A 81 -19.41 8.51 22.28
N VAL A 82 -18.64 7.94 21.36
CA VAL A 82 -18.85 6.58 20.84
C VAL A 82 -18.04 5.53 21.60
N ASP A 83 -18.40 4.26 21.41
CA ASP A 83 -17.67 3.14 22.03
C ASP A 83 -16.58 2.59 21.10
N VAL A 84 -16.71 2.81 19.79
CA VAL A 84 -15.70 2.41 18.79
C VAL A 84 -15.35 3.60 17.91
N LEU A 85 -14.10 4.04 17.95
CA LEU A 85 -13.57 5.08 17.05
C LEU A 85 -12.76 4.42 15.92
N LEU A 86 -13.10 4.76 14.69
CA LEU A 86 -12.49 4.22 13.48
C LEU A 86 -11.79 5.36 12.74
N ILE A 87 -10.45 5.31 12.67
CA ILE A 87 -9.65 6.37 12.03
C ILE A 87 -8.92 5.80 10.82
N ASP A 88 -9.20 6.36 9.64
CA ASP A 88 -8.62 5.94 8.39
C ASP A 88 -7.40 6.79 8.00
N ASP A 89 -6.43 6.13 7.33
CA ASP A 89 -5.29 6.76 6.68
C ASP A 89 -4.41 7.63 7.61
N ILE A 90 -4.10 7.15 8.83
CA ILE A 90 -3.35 7.91 9.83
C ILE A 90 -1.95 8.35 9.38
N GLN A 91 -1.37 7.77 8.31
CA GLN A 91 -0.09 8.20 7.73
C GLN A 91 -0.11 9.69 7.32
N PHE A 92 -1.27 10.26 7.04
CA PHE A 92 -1.39 11.69 6.72
C PHE A 92 -1.20 12.62 7.94
N PHE A 93 -1.12 12.06 9.15
CA PHE A 93 -0.73 12.84 10.34
C PHE A 93 0.78 12.97 10.52
N LEU A 94 1.59 12.26 9.72
CA LEU A 94 3.05 12.34 9.80
C LEU A 94 3.55 13.78 9.69
N GLY A 95 4.46 14.16 10.57
CA GLY A 95 5.03 15.50 10.63
C GLY A 95 4.12 16.57 11.28
N LYS A 96 2.86 16.26 11.61
CA LYS A 96 1.89 17.18 12.23
C LYS A 96 1.85 16.96 13.73
N LYS A 97 2.82 17.52 14.46
CA LYS A 97 3.03 17.26 15.90
C LYS A 97 1.76 17.39 16.75
N GLY A 98 1.00 18.48 16.61
CA GLY A 98 -0.20 18.72 17.42
C GLY A 98 -1.28 17.66 17.21
N VAL A 99 -1.49 17.22 15.96
CA VAL A 99 -2.47 16.17 15.65
C VAL A 99 -2.00 14.80 16.13
N SER A 100 -0.70 14.50 16.01
CA SER A 100 -0.13 13.25 16.52
C SER A 100 -0.24 13.17 18.06
N GLU A 101 -0.14 14.30 18.75
CA GLU A 101 -0.38 14.37 20.20
C GLU A 101 -1.85 14.17 20.56
N GLU A 102 -2.76 14.82 19.81
CA GLU A 102 -4.20 14.60 20.05
C GLU A 102 -4.60 13.15 19.76
N LEU A 103 -4.05 12.53 18.70
CA LEU A 103 -4.25 11.11 18.44
C LEU A 103 -3.77 10.24 19.61
N PHE A 104 -2.59 10.53 20.17
CA PHE A 104 -2.09 9.82 21.35
C PHE A 104 -3.02 9.98 22.56
N HIS A 105 -3.52 11.18 22.82
CA HIS A 105 -4.47 11.43 23.91
C HIS A 105 -5.82 10.75 23.67
N THR A 106 -6.27 10.72 22.43
CA THR A 106 -7.49 10.04 22.03
C THR A 106 -7.38 8.53 22.25
N ILE A 107 -6.30 7.89 21.79
CA ILE A 107 -6.07 6.45 22.03
C ILE A 107 -6.08 6.16 23.54
N ASN A 108 -5.35 6.95 24.33
CA ASN A 108 -5.33 6.75 25.78
C ASN A 108 -6.71 6.92 26.44
N TYR A 109 -7.51 7.89 25.97
CA TYR A 109 -8.87 8.06 26.45
C TYR A 109 -9.71 6.81 26.22
N PHE A 110 -9.68 6.25 25.00
CA PHE A 110 -10.44 5.05 24.66
C PHE A 110 -9.99 3.83 25.48
N LEU A 111 -8.69 3.63 25.61
CA LEU A 111 -8.14 2.51 26.39
C LEU A 111 -8.49 2.61 27.90
N ASN A 112 -8.52 3.83 28.46
CA ASN A 112 -8.80 4.03 29.87
C ASN A 112 -10.31 4.01 30.22
N ASN A 113 -11.18 4.02 29.22
CA ASN A 113 -12.63 4.02 29.39
C ASN A 113 -13.30 2.76 28.81
N ASP A 114 -12.54 1.66 28.64
CA ASP A 114 -13.02 0.39 28.08
C ASP A 114 -13.72 0.55 26.72
N LYS A 115 -13.27 1.51 25.93
CA LYS A 115 -13.73 1.81 24.57
C LYS A 115 -12.66 1.39 23.56
N ALA A 116 -13.04 1.12 22.33
CA ALA A 116 -12.13 0.64 21.30
C ALA A 116 -11.72 1.73 20.31
N VAL A 117 -10.47 1.65 19.85
CA VAL A 117 -9.98 2.46 18.73
C VAL A 117 -9.34 1.57 17.68
N VAL A 118 -9.73 1.79 16.43
CA VAL A 118 -9.20 1.11 15.24
C VAL A 118 -8.51 2.14 14.36
N LEU A 119 -7.27 1.86 14.01
CA LEU A 119 -6.42 2.73 13.21
C LEU A 119 -6.05 2.01 11.92
N VAL A 120 -6.12 2.72 10.82
CA VAL A 120 -5.76 2.18 9.50
C VAL A 120 -4.66 3.01 8.86
N SER A 121 -3.72 2.33 8.19
CA SER A 121 -2.62 2.96 7.46
C SER A 121 -2.23 2.13 6.22
N ASP A 122 -1.59 2.76 5.25
CA ASP A 122 -0.90 2.08 4.16
C ASP A 122 0.49 1.54 4.56
N GLN A 123 0.99 1.93 5.73
CA GLN A 123 2.32 1.59 6.25
C GLN A 123 2.25 0.83 7.57
N LYS A 124 3.26 -0.02 7.81
CA LYS A 124 3.45 -0.67 9.11
C LYS A 124 3.77 0.36 10.21
N PRO A 125 3.42 0.10 11.48
CA PRO A 125 3.72 1.04 12.58
C PRO A 125 5.19 1.46 12.63
N GLN A 126 6.12 0.52 12.40
CA GLN A 126 7.56 0.77 12.43
C GLN A 126 8.04 1.68 11.28
N SER A 127 7.28 1.77 10.20
CA SER A 127 7.59 2.60 9.03
C SER A 127 7.01 4.02 9.13
N LEU A 128 6.17 4.30 10.14
CA LEU A 128 5.57 5.61 10.38
C LEU A 128 6.59 6.59 11.01
N LEU A 129 7.69 6.82 10.27
CA LEU A 129 8.77 7.72 10.69
C LEU A 129 8.26 9.16 10.76
N GLY A 130 8.25 9.73 11.97
CA GLY A 130 7.74 11.08 12.25
C GLY A 130 6.59 11.12 13.25
N PHE A 131 6.04 9.97 13.62
CA PHE A 131 5.23 9.88 14.83
C PHE A 131 6.12 9.83 16.09
N PRO A 132 5.64 10.39 17.22
CA PRO A 132 6.32 10.23 18.50
C PRO A 132 6.44 8.74 18.88
N GLU A 133 7.59 8.34 19.42
CA GLU A 133 7.84 6.94 19.84
C GLU A 133 6.77 6.42 20.80
N ARG A 134 6.26 7.28 21.71
CA ARG A 134 5.19 6.94 22.64
C ARG A 134 3.88 6.56 21.93
N LEU A 135 3.57 7.17 20.77
CA LEU A 135 2.40 6.84 19.97
C LEU A 135 2.58 5.47 19.31
N ILE A 136 3.75 5.23 18.69
CA ILE A 136 4.08 3.93 18.11
C ILE A 136 4.04 2.82 19.15
N SER A 137 4.65 3.05 20.32
CA SER A 137 4.60 2.08 21.43
C SER A 137 3.16 1.77 21.85
N ARG A 138 2.28 2.78 21.87
CA ARG A 138 0.87 2.58 22.24
C ARG A 138 0.13 1.76 21.20
N ILE A 139 0.39 1.99 19.92
CA ILE A 139 -0.17 1.20 18.80
C ILE A 139 0.31 -0.25 18.90
N LEU A 140 1.61 -0.47 19.14
CA LEU A 140 2.21 -1.81 19.22
C LEU A 140 1.78 -2.61 20.45
N ASN A 141 1.25 -1.98 21.49
CA ASN A 141 0.69 -2.67 22.66
C ASN A 141 -0.67 -3.34 22.37
N GLY A 142 -1.32 -2.99 21.26
CA GLY A 142 -2.55 -3.60 20.80
C GLY A 142 -2.31 -4.74 19.79
N LEU A 143 -3.29 -4.96 18.93
CA LEU A 143 -3.15 -5.90 17.83
C LEU A 143 -2.76 -5.16 16.56
N VAL A 144 -1.67 -5.57 15.93
CA VAL A 144 -1.27 -5.14 14.59
C VAL A 144 -1.52 -6.28 13.63
N THR A 145 -2.27 -6.01 12.57
CA THR A 145 -2.57 -6.99 11.52
C THR A 145 -2.51 -6.32 10.15
N ASP A 146 -2.35 -7.13 9.11
CA ASP A 146 -2.37 -6.66 7.74
C ASP A 146 -3.62 -7.13 6.98
N ILE A 147 -3.93 -6.40 5.91
CA ILE A 147 -4.79 -6.88 4.84
C ILE A 147 -3.91 -6.96 3.60
N GLY A 148 -3.73 -8.19 3.11
CA GLY A 148 -2.98 -8.48 1.89
C GLY A 148 -3.81 -8.27 0.63
N LYS A 149 -3.17 -8.51 -0.52
CA LYS A 149 -3.82 -8.49 -1.83
C LYS A 149 -4.94 -9.51 -1.90
N PRO A 150 -6.01 -9.24 -2.67
CA PRO A 150 -7.06 -10.22 -2.90
C PRO A 150 -6.46 -11.50 -3.51
N ASP A 151 -6.83 -12.65 -2.96
CA ASP A 151 -6.49 -13.92 -3.57
C ASP A 151 -7.44 -14.25 -4.74
N GLN A 152 -7.10 -15.27 -5.52
CA GLN A 152 -7.90 -15.65 -6.70
C GLN A 152 -9.34 -16.04 -6.34
N GLU A 153 -9.56 -16.63 -5.17
CA GLU A 153 -10.91 -17.01 -4.71
C GLU A 153 -11.73 -15.76 -4.41
N MET A 154 -11.12 -14.77 -3.75
CA MET A 154 -11.76 -13.48 -3.51
C MET A 154 -12.03 -12.73 -4.82
N PHE A 155 -11.07 -12.72 -5.74
CA PHE A 155 -11.26 -12.11 -7.06
C PHE A 155 -12.43 -12.74 -7.81
N LYS A 156 -12.46 -14.07 -7.88
CA LYS A 156 -13.56 -14.82 -8.48
C LYS A 156 -14.91 -14.47 -7.83
N ALA A 157 -14.98 -14.52 -6.51
CA ALA A 157 -16.20 -14.24 -5.78
C ALA A 157 -16.72 -12.80 -6.01
N VAL A 158 -15.80 -11.81 -6.12
CA VAL A 158 -16.20 -10.42 -6.47
C VAL A 158 -16.73 -10.34 -7.89
N LEU A 159 -16.07 -10.97 -8.86
CA LEU A 159 -16.54 -10.97 -10.24
C LEU A 159 -17.91 -11.68 -10.39
N GLU A 160 -18.11 -12.80 -9.71
CA GLU A 160 -19.39 -13.52 -9.70
C GLU A 160 -20.51 -12.68 -9.06
N GLN A 161 -20.23 -12.04 -7.94
CA GLN A 161 -21.18 -11.13 -7.30
C GLN A 161 -21.54 -9.95 -8.23
N LYS A 162 -20.54 -9.31 -8.83
CA LYS A 162 -20.78 -8.21 -9.78
C LYS A 162 -21.54 -8.67 -11.01
N ASN A 163 -21.23 -9.85 -11.53
CA ASN A 163 -21.99 -10.42 -12.63
C ASN A 163 -23.47 -10.65 -12.24
N TYR A 164 -23.71 -11.15 -11.03
CA TYR A 164 -25.08 -11.31 -10.51
C TYR A 164 -25.81 -9.98 -10.35
N GLU A 165 -25.17 -8.94 -9.79
CA GLU A 165 -25.72 -7.60 -9.66
C GLU A 165 -26.15 -7.01 -11.02
N HIS A 166 -25.46 -7.40 -12.10
CA HIS A 166 -25.81 -7.02 -13.49
C HIS A 166 -26.70 -8.07 -14.22
N GLY A 167 -27.44 -8.89 -13.49
CA GLY A 167 -28.40 -9.84 -14.05
C GLY A 167 -27.77 -11.06 -14.75
N GLY A 168 -26.52 -11.37 -14.46
CA GLY A 168 -25.80 -12.53 -15.02
C GLY A 168 -25.33 -12.36 -16.48
N VAL A 169 -25.44 -11.14 -17.02
CA VAL A 169 -25.17 -10.85 -18.44
C VAL A 169 -23.84 -10.12 -18.68
N LEU A 170 -23.17 -9.73 -17.59
CA LEU A 170 -21.91 -8.99 -17.70
C LEU A 170 -20.77 -9.86 -18.25
N LEU A 171 -20.67 -11.08 -17.77
CA LEU A 171 -19.60 -12.03 -18.12
C LEU A 171 -20.17 -13.38 -18.52
N THR A 172 -19.67 -13.94 -19.59
CA THR A 172 -19.82 -15.36 -19.93
C THR A 172 -18.90 -16.22 -19.08
N LYS A 173 -19.17 -17.53 -18.99
CA LYS A 173 -18.30 -18.48 -18.28
C LYS A 173 -16.85 -18.46 -18.79
N LYS A 174 -16.67 -18.29 -20.10
CA LYS A 174 -15.35 -18.23 -20.74
C LYS A 174 -14.63 -16.94 -20.34
N GLU A 175 -15.29 -15.79 -20.45
CA GLU A 175 -14.72 -14.49 -20.06
C GLU A 175 -14.35 -14.46 -18.58
N LEU A 176 -15.14 -15.06 -17.71
CA LEU A 176 -14.81 -15.21 -16.29
C LEU A 176 -13.53 -16.04 -16.10
N SER A 177 -13.41 -17.18 -16.82
CA SER A 177 -12.19 -18.00 -16.77
C SER A 177 -10.95 -17.25 -17.27
N ASP A 178 -11.10 -16.48 -18.33
CA ASP A 178 -10.00 -15.69 -18.91
C ASP A 178 -9.57 -14.57 -17.96
N LEU A 179 -10.51 -13.88 -17.29
CA LEU A 179 -10.22 -12.86 -16.28
C LEU A 179 -9.49 -13.43 -15.04
N LEU A 180 -9.76 -14.67 -14.68
CA LEU A 180 -9.04 -15.30 -13.56
C LEU A 180 -7.55 -15.58 -13.85
N LEU A 181 -7.12 -15.40 -15.10
CA LEU A 181 -5.70 -15.41 -15.46
C LEU A 181 -5.01 -14.07 -15.23
N VAL A 182 -5.80 -13.01 -14.96
CA VAL A 182 -5.28 -11.66 -14.69
C VAL A 182 -4.84 -11.58 -13.23
N GLU A 183 -3.61 -11.16 -12.99
CA GLU A 183 -3.16 -10.80 -11.65
C GLU A 183 -3.75 -9.44 -11.26
N VAL A 184 -4.35 -9.38 -10.10
CA VAL A 184 -4.92 -8.15 -9.54
C VAL A 184 -4.27 -7.85 -8.19
N ASP A 185 -3.82 -6.63 -8.03
CA ASP A 185 -3.13 -6.21 -6.81
C ASP A 185 -4.09 -5.60 -5.78
N SER A 186 -5.25 -5.13 -6.22
CA SER A 186 -6.19 -4.43 -5.36
C SER A 186 -7.65 -4.59 -5.79
N PHE A 187 -8.58 -4.34 -4.87
CA PHE A 187 -10.01 -4.23 -5.21
C PHE A 187 -10.31 -3.01 -6.09
N ARG A 188 -9.43 -2.01 -6.16
CA ARG A 188 -9.56 -0.90 -7.11
C ARG A 188 -9.38 -1.38 -8.53
N ASP A 189 -8.42 -2.27 -8.77
CA ASP A 189 -8.18 -2.87 -10.09
C ASP A 189 -9.38 -3.71 -10.52
N ILE A 190 -9.92 -4.52 -9.59
CA ILE A 190 -11.14 -5.30 -9.84
C ILE A 190 -12.30 -4.39 -10.24
N ASN A 191 -12.52 -3.31 -9.51
CA ASN A 191 -13.58 -2.35 -9.83
C ASN A 191 -13.33 -1.65 -11.18
N GLY A 192 -12.08 -1.31 -11.50
CA GLY A 192 -11.69 -0.77 -12.80
C GLY A 192 -12.04 -1.74 -13.94
N ILE A 193 -11.71 -3.01 -13.79
CA ILE A 193 -12.06 -4.08 -14.74
C ILE A 193 -13.57 -4.15 -14.91
N VAL A 194 -14.32 -4.23 -13.82
CA VAL A 194 -15.79 -4.34 -13.86
C VAL A 194 -16.42 -3.12 -14.54
N ASN A 195 -15.99 -1.90 -14.21
CA ASN A 195 -16.52 -0.68 -14.83
C ASN A 195 -16.28 -0.67 -16.34
N ASN A 196 -15.10 -1.07 -16.80
CA ASN A 196 -14.82 -1.17 -18.25
C ASN A 196 -15.69 -2.24 -18.93
N LEU A 197 -15.91 -3.38 -18.29
CA LEU A 197 -16.80 -4.41 -18.81
C LEU A 197 -18.23 -3.92 -18.96
N VAL A 198 -18.74 -3.17 -17.96
CA VAL A 198 -20.07 -2.56 -18.00
C VAL A 198 -20.19 -1.58 -19.18
N ILE A 199 -19.21 -0.69 -19.34
CA ILE A 199 -19.18 0.31 -20.42
C ILE A 199 -19.13 -0.40 -21.78
N ASN A 200 -18.24 -1.38 -21.97
CA ASN A 200 -18.14 -2.13 -23.21
C ASN A 200 -19.45 -2.84 -23.58
N LYS A 201 -20.15 -3.39 -22.58
CA LYS A 201 -21.44 -4.01 -22.78
C LYS A 201 -22.51 -3.01 -23.22
N GLN A 202 -22.53 -1.83 -22.60
CA GLN A 202 -23.50 -0.76 -22.92
C GLN A 202 -23.26 -0.14 -24.30
N THR A 203 -21.99 -0.05 -24.73
CA THR A 203 -21.61 0.51 -26.04
C THR A 203 -21.72 -0.49 -27.19
N GLY A 204 -22.04 -1.78 -26.89
CA GLY A 204 -22.10 -2.84 -27.90
C GLY A 204 -20.71 -3.35 -28.36
N VAL A 205 -19.63 -2.84 -27.79
CA VAL A 205 -18.29 -3.38 -27.96
C VAL A 205 -18.22 -4.64 -27.10
N GLY A 206 -17.99 -5.80 -27.68
CA GLY A 206 -17.92 -7.06 -26.92
C GLY A 206 -16.80 -7.03 -25.87
N ASN A 207 -16.99 -7.74 -24.77
CA ASN A 207 -16.00 -7.82 -23.69
C ASN A 207 -14.74 -8.61 -24.07
N SER A 208 -14.83 -9.52 -25.03
CA SER A 208 -13.74 -10.48 -25.34
C SER A 208 -12.45 -9.81 -25.78
N GLY A 209 -12.53 -8.73 -26.57
CA GLY A 209 -11.33 -7.96 -26.99
C GLY A 209 -10.64 -7.31 -25.77
N TYR A 210 -11.41 -6.64 -24.94
CA TYR A 210 -10.90 -5.99 -23.73
C TYR A 210 -10.24 -7.00 -22.76
N ILE A 211 -10.86 -8.17 -22.57
CA ILE A 211 -10.30 -9.21 -21.69
C ILE A 211 -9.00 -9.77 -22.23
N VAL A 212 -8.92 -10.00 -23.55
CA VAL A 212 -7.67 -10.46 -24.21
C VAL A 212 -6.56 -9.42 -24.05
N ASP A 213 -6.87 -8.14 -24.26
CA ASP A 213 -5.91 -7.06 -24.06
C ASP A 213 -5.44 -7.00 -22.61
N LEU A 214 -6.36 -7.06 -21.64
CA LEU A 214 -6.06 -7.07 -20.21
C LEU A 214 -5.16 -8.25 -19.80
N VAL A 215 -5.48 -9.46 -20.23
CA VAL A 215 -4.65 -10.67 -20.00
C VAL A 215 -3.27 -10.51 -20.64
N SER A 216 -3.20 -9.91 -21.83
CA SER A 216 -1.92 -9.67 -22.51
C SER A 216 -1.08 -8.61 -21.82
N GLU A 217 -1.70 -7.55 -21.30
CA GLU A 217 -1.05 -6.50 -20.51
C GLU A 217 -0.55 -7.03 -19.18
N THR A 218 -1.34 -7.87 -18.50
CA THR A 218 -0.93 -8.49 -17.24
C THR A 218 0.25 -9.44 -17.48
N LYS A 219 0.23 -10.21 -18.56
CA LYS A 219 1.38 -11.02 -18.98
C LYS A 219 2.60 -10.18 -19.34
N LYS A 220 2.42 -8.97 -19.86
CA LYS A 220 3.52 -8.02 -20.09
C LYS A 220 4.01 -7.36 -18.80
N ASN A 221 3.11 -7.12 -17.84
CA ASN A 221 3.41 -6.51 -16.54
C ASN A 221 3.87 -7.53 -15.50
N SER A 222 3.58 -8.82 -15.68
CA SER A 222 4.18 -9.93 -14.90
C SER A 222 5.65 -10.20 -15.25
N THR A 223 6.24 -9.34 -16.09
CA THR A 223 7.67 -9.14 -16.10
C THR A 223 8.08 -8.68 -14.72
N ALA A 224 8.59 -9.60 -13.94
CA ALA A 224 9.31 -9.49 -12.68
C ALA A 224 9.21 -8.06 -12.12
N TYR A 225 8.41 -7.86 -11.08
CA TYR A 225 8.49 -6.61 -10.32
C TYR A 225 9.96 -6.31 -10.12
N LEU A 226 10.45 -5.25 -10.76
CA LEU A 226 11.83 -4.82 -10.67
C LEU A 226 12.06 -4.31 -9.27
N THR A 227 12.10 -5.25 -8.32
CA THR A 227 12.38 -4.90 -6.93
C THR A 227 13.76 -4.27 -6.84
N PRO A 228 13.98 -3.34 -5.94
CA PRO A 228 15.30 -2.77 -5.70
C PRO A 228 16.37 -3.85 -5.47
N ASP A 229 16.02 -4.97 -4.81
CA ASP A 229 16.92 -6.10 -4.59
C ASP A 229 17.25 -6.85 -5.89
N PHE A 230 16.31 -7.06 -6.78
CA PHE A 230 16.55 -7.65 -8.10
C PHE A 230 17.52 -6.80 -8.92
N ILE A 231 17.33 -5.48 -8.92
CA ILE A 231 18.22 -4.54 -9.61
C ILE A 231 19.63 -4.56 -8.99
N LEU A 232 19.73 -4.67 -7.67
CA LEU A 232 20.99 -4.78 -6.96
C LEU A 232 21.70 -6.08 -7.31
N ASP A 233 20.98 -7.22 -7.33
CA ASP A 233 21.52 -8.52 -7.71
C ASP A 233 22.02 -8.52 -9.17
N TYR A 234 21.25 -7.93 -10.08
CA TYR A 234 21.66 -7.76 -11.48
C TYR A 234 22.94 -6.91 -11.61
N ALA A 235 22.95 -5.71 -11.02
CA ALA A 235 24.13 -4.85 -11.09
C ALA A 235 25.38 -5.52 -10.46
N SER A 236 25.19 -6.28 -9.40
CA SER A 236 26.26 -7.04 -8.74
C SER A 236 26.78 -8.15 -9.64
N SER A 237 25.91 -8.86 -10.34
CA SER A 237 26.28 -9.93 -11.29
C SER A 237 27.07 -9.40 -12.49
N VAL A 238 26.66 -8.26 -13.06
CA VAL A 238 27.32 -7.62 -14.21
C VAL A 238 28.79 -7.29 -13.87
N TYR A 239 29.04 -6.80 -12.65
CA TYR A 239 30.39 -6.44 -12.19
C TYR A 239 31.10 -7.54 -11.39
N GLN A 240 30.48 -8.72 -11.26
CA GLN A 240 31.02 -9.87 -10.52
C GLN A 240 31.45 -9.51 -9.08
N VAL A 241 30.61 -8.74 -8.38
CA VAL A 241 30.86 -8.30 -7.00
C VAL A 241 29.75 -8.77 -6.07
N ASP A 242 30.06 -9.01 -4.81
CA ASP A 242 29.06 -9.33 -3.78
C ASP A 242 28.17 -8.11 -3.54
N LYS A 243 26.85 -8.30 -3.51
CA LYS A 243 25.86 -7.26 -3.25
C LYS A 243 26.09 -6.53 -1.92
N LYS A 244 26.60 -7.22 -0.90
CA LYS A 244 26.98 -6.61 0.38
C LYS A 244 28.06 -5.55 0.23
N LEU A 245 28.98 -5.72 -0.74
CA LEU A 245 30.00 -4.72 -1.03
C LEU A 245 29.42 -3.49 -1.75
N VAL A 246 28.40 -3.67 -2.60
CA VAL A 246 27.76 -2.55 -3.33
C VAL A 246 27.09 -1.58 -2.35
N VAL A 247 26.43 -2.08 -1.30
CA VAL A 247 25.81 -1.25 -0.25
C VAL A 247 26.82 -0.76 0.80
N SER A 248 28.02 -1.36 0.88
CA SER A 248 29.07 -1.01 1.85
C SER A 248 29.80 0.30 1.47
N LYS A 249 30.75 0.74 2.32
CA LYS A 249 31.64 1.89 2.06
C LYS A 249 32.79 1.57 1.08
N ASN A 250 32.85 0.36 0.51
CA ASN A 250 33.89 -0.02 -0.44
C ASN A 250 33.91 0.90 -1.68
N ARG A 251 35.12 1.27 -2.15
CA ARG A 251 35.32 2.20 -3.28
C ARG A 251 36.13 1.61 -4.43
N SER A 252 36.29 0.27 -4.48
CA SER A 252 36.95 -0.37 -5.63
C SER A 252 36.22 -0.04 -6.93
N ALA A 253 36.93 -0.05 -8.04
CA ALA A 253 36.38 0.33 -9.35
C ALA A 253 35.15 -0.52 -9.73
N ALA A 254 35.23 -1.85 -9.55
CA ALA A 254 34.12 -2.77 -9.83
C ALA A 254 32.89 -2.49 -8.95
N VAL A 255 33.08 -2.30 -7.63
CA VAL A 255 31.98 -1.99 -6.70
C VAL A 255 31.38 -0.63 -6.99
N SER A 256 32.18 0.35 -7.38
CA SER A 256 31.68 1.67 -7.78
C SER A 256 30.90 1.61 -9.09
N GLY A 257 31.35 0.81 -10.06
CA GLY A 257 30.64 0.56 -11.33
C GLY A 257 29.28 -0.08 -11.08
N ALA A 258 29.24 -1.20 -10.32
CA ALA A 258 28.00 -1.87 -9.93
C ALA A 258 27.02 -0.89 -9.24
N ARG A 259 27.53 -0.06 -8.35
CA ARG A 259 26.70 0.94 -7.65
C ARG A 259 26.15 2.02 -8.58
N HIS A 260 26.94 2.51 -9.53
CA HIS A 260 26.48 3.47 -10.53
C HIS A 260 25.40 2.87 -11.43
N LEU A 261 25.59 1.64 -11.91
CA LEU A 261 24.60 0.93 -12.70
C LEU A 261 23.30 0.72 -11.88
N CYS A 262 23.43 0.25 -10.64
CA CYS A 262 22.28 0.07 -9.76
C CYS A 262 21.49 1.37 -9.55
N VAL A 263 22.16 2.50 -9.31
CA VAL A 263 21.51 3.83 -9.19
C VAL A 263 20.75 4.21 -10.46
N ALA A 264 21.36 3.99 -11.64
CA ALA A 264 20.75 4.33 -12.93
C ALA A 264 19.48 3.50 -13.18
N LEU A 265 19.57 2.18 -12.93
CA LEU A 265 18.45 1.26 -13.10
C LEU A 265 17.32 1.51 -12.08
N LEU A 266 17.64 1.72 -10.81
CA LEU A 266 16.64 2.08 -9.78
C LEU A 266 15.90 3.36 -10.14
N ARG A 267 16.62 4.39 -10.62
CA ARG A 267 15.98 5.64 -11.03
C ARG A 267 15.08 5.49 -12.25
N LYS A 268 15.44 4.61 -13.19
CA LYS A 268 14.72 4.39 -14.44
C LYS A 268 13.49 3.49 -14.27
N HIS A 269 13.60 2.48 -13.41
CA HIS A 269 12.63 1.36 -13.36
C HIS A 269 11.85 1.27 -12.04
N THR A 270 12.06 2.22 -11.10
CA THR A 270 11.32 2.27 -9.84
C THR A 270 10.87 3.70 -9.53
N ASP A 271 9.83 3.84 -8.71
CA ASP A 271 9.33 5.14 -8.24
C ASP A 271 10.12 5.71 -7.05
N LEU A 272 11.28 5.11 -6.71
CA LEU A 272 12.09 5.56 -5.59
C LEU A 272 12.64 6.98 -5.81
N SER A 273 12.48 7.82 -4.80
CA SER A 273 13.15 9.13 -4.74
C SER A 273 14.65 8.95 -4.59
N LEU A 274 15.44 9.97 -4.98
CA LEU A 274 16.90 9.93 -4.84
C LEU A 274 17.37 9.70 -3.38
N SER A 275 16.60 10.18 -2.41
CA SER A 275 16.86 9.94 -0.99
C SER A 275 16.63 8.49 -0.60
N GLN A 276 15.56 7.87 -1.09
CA GLN A 276 15.25 6.45 -0.87
C GLN A 276 16.28 5.53 -1.54
N ILE A 277 16.70 5.85 -2.77
CA ILE A 277 17.80 5.14 -3.45
C ILE A 277 19.10 5.23 -2.63
N GLY A 278 19.40 6.41 -2.08
CA GLY A 278 20.56 6.60 -1.22
C GLY A 278 20.51 5.76 0.06
N LEU A 279 19.35 5.71 0.70
CA LEU A 279 19.11 4.90 1.89
C LEU A 279 19.28 3.40 1.59
N PHE A 280 18.65 2.91 0.52
CA PHE A 280 18.76 1.52 0.06
C PHE A 280 20.21 1.09 -0.21
N LEU A 281 21.00 1.97 -0.79
CA LEU A 281 22.43 1.70 -1.10
C LEU A 281 23.38 1.98 0.08
N GLY A 282 22.92 1.84 1.32
CA GLY A 282 23.75 1.92 2.52
C GLY A 282 23.88 3.34 3.10
N GLY A 283 22.80 4.13 3.06
CA GLY A 283 22.72 5.46 3.70
C GLY A 283 23.49 6.55 2.99
N ARG A 284 23.52 6.54 1.66
CA ARG A 284 24.19 7.57 0.87
C ARG A 284 23.35 8.84 0.76
N SER A 285 24.03 10.00 0.76
CA SER A 285 23.34 11.28 0.61
C SER A 285 22.76 11.45 -0.79
N HIS A 286 21.70 12.24 -0.89
CA HIS A 286 21.09 12.66 -2.15
C HIS A 286 22.10 13.19 -3.17
N SER A 287 23.09 14.00 -2.72
CA SER A 287 24.15 14.54 -3.57
C SER A 287 25.05 13.45 -4.15
N THR A 288 25.30 12.36 -3.39
CA THR A 288 26.08 11.21 -3.86
C THR A 288 25.32 10.47 -4.95
N VAL A 289 24.02 10.22 -4.76
CA VAL A 289 23.16 9.58 -5.77
C VAL A 289 23.08 10.41 -7.04
N LEU A 290 22.92 11.72 -6.93
CA LEU A 290 22.89 12.64 -8.06
C LEU A 290 24.23 12.64 -8.83
N SER A 291 25.37 12.59 -8.11
CA SER A 291 26.71 12.49 -8.73
C SER A 291 26.87 11.16 -9.51
N CYS A 292 26.32 10.05 -8.99
CA CYS A 292 26.31 8.76 -9.70
C CYS A 292 25.51 8.86 -11.01
N LEU A 293 24.33 9.47 -10.98
CA LEU A 293 23.49 9.64 -12.17
C LEU A 293 24.16 10.51 -13.25
N LYS A 294 24.84 11.59 -12.86
CA LYS A 294 25.61 12.42 -13.81
C LYS A 294 26.71 11.61 -14.49
N LYS A 295 27.44 10.76 -13.76
CA LYS A 295 28.49 9.91 -14.31
C LYS A 295 27.95 8.83 -15.25
N THR A 296 26.81 8.23 -14.93
CA THR A 296 26.16 7.23 -15.78
C THR A 296 25.63 7.84 -17.07
N GLY A 297 25.02 9.02 -17.01
CA GLY A 297 24.48 9.71 -18.18
C GLY A 297 25.54 10.17 -19.20
N SER A 298 26.79 10.38 -18.76
CA SER A 298 27.90 10.82 -19.64
C SER A 298 28.78 9.68 -20.17
N SER A 299 28.53 8.43 -19.77
CA SER A 299 29.38 7.28 -20.15
C SER A 299 28.66 6.35 -21.11
N SER A 300 29.24 6.15 -22.30
CA SER A 300 28.73 5.21 -23.30
C SER A 300 28.68 3.75 -22.81
N LEU A 301 29.57 3.38 -21.90
CA LEU A 301 29.58 2.04 -21.29
C LEU A 301 28.34 1.80 -20.44
N PHE A 302 28.02 2.72 -19.54
CA PHE A 302 26.82 2.59 -18.69
C PHE A 302 25.52 2.63 -19.50
N LEU A 303 25.45 3.43 -20.56
CA LEU A 303 24.30 3.45 -21.45
C LEU A 303 24.11 2.09 -22.16
N LYS A 304 25.19 1.42 -22.58
CA LYS A 304 25.12 0.05 -23.11
C LYS A 304 24.62 -0.95 -22.06
N GLU A 305 25.10 -0.87 -20.83
CA GLU A 305 24.69 -1.77 -19.74
C GLU A 305 23.21 -1.59 -19.40
N VAL A 306 22.71 -0.35 -19.33
CA VAL A 306 21.29 -0.04 -19.14
C VAL A 306 20.44 -0.60 -20.29
N ASN A 307 20.86 -0.39 -21.55
CA ASN A 307 20.17 -0.92 -22.72
C ASN A 307 20.19 -2.46 -22.75
N THR A 308 21.26 -3.09 -22.28
CA THR A 308 21.35 -4.56 -22.15
C THR A 308 20.34 -5.08 -21.12
N PHE A 309 20.18 -4.37 -20.01
CA PHE A 309 19.16 -4.68 -19.03
C PHE A 309 17.76 -4.55 -19.62
N ASP A 310 17.46 -3.43 -20.30
CA ASP A 310 16.17 -3.20 -20.95
C ASP A 310 15.83 -4.29 -21.98
N ASN A 311 16.84 -4.70 -22.77
CA ASN A 311 16.64 -5.78 -23.76
C ASN A 311 16.42 -7.15 -23.10
N LYS A 312 17.12 -7.44 -21.99
CA LYS A 312 16.86 -8.67 -21.21
C LYS A 312 15.46 -8.66 -20.61
N LEU A 313 14.98 -7.53 -20.14
CA LEU A 313 13.60 -7.41 -19.66
C LEU A 313 12.60 -7.70 -20.77
N LYS A 314 12.82 -7.18 -21.98
CA LYS A 314 11.98 -7.48 -23.13
C LYS A 314 11.98 -8.97 -23.51
N THR A 315 13.12 -9.66 -23.37
CA THR A 315 13.23 -11.09 -23.69
C THR A 315 12.56 -11.99 -22.65
N ILE A 316 12.60 -11.60 -21.38
CA ILE A 316 11.90 -12.30 -20.29
C ILE A 316 10.38 -12.12 -20.42
N SER A 317 9.92 -11.02 -21.07
CA SER A 317 8.50 -10.76 -21.36
C SER A 317 7.93 -11.62 -22.50
N PHE A 318 8.75 -12.37 -23.26
CA PHE A 318 8.35 -13.14 -24.43
C PHE A 318 8.46 -14.67 -24.22
N THR A 319 8.83 -15.12 -23.02
CA THR A 319 8.83 -16.54 -22.64
C THR A 319 7.82 -16.80 -21.51
#